data_60090cb560ca12dfe62f590ed84bba70
#
_entry.id   60090cb560ca12dfe62f590ed84bba70
#
_cell.length_a   1.000
_cell.length_b   1.000
_cell.length_c   1.000
_cell.angle_alpha   90.00
_cell.angle_beta   90.00
_cell.angle_gamma   90.00
#
_symmetry.space_group_name_H-M   'P 1'
#
loop_
_entity.id
_entity.type
_entity.pdbx_description
1 polymer ?
#
loop_
_entity_poly.entity_id
_entity_poly.type
_entity_poly.pdbx_seq_one_letter_code
_entity_poly.pdbx_strand_id
1 'polypeptide(L)'
;VTIIVDHYTGNKLSIEQLKQYGVTKIKFDYQLIKNITLYKSDLERVQYLSRAASDIGIKPVLIGIETPLQYDLVKDTCGDFLAQGELFCSPIEPSELITTLNKMNR
;
A
#
# COMPACT_ATOMS: atom_id res chain seq x y z
N VAL A 1 17.61 -0.66 13.61
CA VAL A 1 17.73 -0.60 12.14
C VAL A 1 16.35 -0.82 11.51
N THR A 2 15.94 0.06 10.61
CA THR A 2 14.69 -0.08 9.87
C THR A 2 14.96 -0.87 8.59
N ILE A 3 14.24 -1.96 8.40
CA ILE A 3 14.35 -2.80 7.20
C ILE A 3 13.09 -2.59 6.36
N ILE A 4 13.28 -2.15 5.12
CA ILE A 4 12.18 -1.88 4.19
C ILE A 4 12.33 -2.79 2.98
N VAL A 5 11.26 -3.53 2.67
CA VAL A 5 11.21 -4.33 1.43
C VAL A 5 10.49 -3.51 0.36
N ASP A 6 11.12 -3.39 -0.80
CA ASP A 6 10.57 -2.67 -1.95
C ASP A 6 10.04 -3.65 -3.01
N HIS A 7 9.17 -3.15 -3.88
CA HIS A 7 8.58 -3.92 -5.00
C HIS A 7 7.92 -5.23 -4.54
N TYR A 8 7.25 -5.20 -3.39
CA TYR A 8 6.63 -6.40 -2.84
C TYR A 8 5.37 -6.79 -3.61
N THR A 9 5.29 -8.06 -4.02
CA THR A 9 4.12 -8.60 -4.72
C THR A 9 3.51 -9.80 -4.02
N GLY A 10 4.17 -10.30 -2.97
CA GLY A 10 3.74 -11.49 -2.24
C GLY A 10 4.19 -12.81 -2.82
N ASN A 11 4.96 -12.79 -3.92
CA ASN A 11 5.31 -14.02 -4.66
C ASN A 11 6.50 -14.79 -4.09
N LYS A 12 7.43 -14.14 -3.41
CA LYS A 12 8.68 -14.77 -2.97
C LYS A 12 8.72 -15.06 -1.48
N LEU A 13 8.38 -14.08 -0.65
CA LEU A 13 8.40 -14.21 0.81
C LEU A 13 7.02 -13.90 1.36
N SER A 14 6.59 -14.71 2.33
CA SER A 14 5.33 -14.46 3.03
C SER A 14 5.47 -13.30 4.02
N ILE A 15 4.36 -12.74 4.43
CA ILE A 15 4.33 -11.69 5.44
C ILE A 15 4.97 -12.18 6.74
N GLU A 16 4.71 -13.42 7.14
CA GLU A 16 5.29 -14.01 8.34
C GLU A 16 6.81 -14.14 8.26
N GLN A 17 7.33 -14.53 7.09
CA GLN A 17 8.78 -14.62 6.87
C GLN A 17 9.43 -13.24 6.96
N LEU A 18 8.80 -12.21 6.38
CA LEU A 18 9.29 -10.85 6.47
C LEU A 18 9.37 -10.38 7.92
N LYS A 19 8.37 -10.72 8.72
CA LYS A 19 8.38 -10.39 10.15
C LYS A 19 9.56 -11.04 10.87
N GLN A 20 9.84 -12.31 10.55
CA GLN A 20 10.97 -13.03 11.14
C GLN A 20 12.31 -12.39 10.81
N TYR A 21 12.45 -11.79 9.62
CA TYR A 21 13.67 -11.12 9.21
C TYR A 21 13.79 -9.67 9.74
N GLY A 22 12.82 -9.23 10.54
CA GLY A 22 12.86 -7.89 11.14
C GLY A 22 12.41 -6.78 10.22
N VAL A 23 11.67 -7.09 9.16
CA VAL A 23 11.13 -6.08 8.24
C VAL A 23 10.10 -5.23 8.97
N THR A 24 10.19 -3.91 8.82
CA THR A 24 9.29 -2.95 9.46
C THR A 24 8.31 -2.32 8.49
N LYS A 25 8.66 -2.25 7.20
CA LYS A 25 7.79 -1.69 6.15
C LYS A 25 7.88 -2.54 4.90
N ILE A 26 6.77 -2.64 4.19
CA ILE A 26 6.74 -3.20 2.84
C ILE A 26 6.16 -2.15 1.90
N LYS A 27 6.84 -1.93 0.77
CA LYS A 27 6.34 -1.07 -0.31
C LYS A 27 5.83 -1.96 -1.42
N PHE A 28 4.54 -1.87 -1.71
CA PHE A 28 3.96 -2.66 -2.78
C PHE A 28 4.46 -2.17 -4.15
N ASP A 29 4.59 -3.11 -5.09
CA ASP A 29 4.99 -2.78 -6.44
C ASP A 29 3.99 -1.82 -7.08
N TYR A 30 4.50 -0.80 -7.78
CA TYR A 30 3.68 0.23 -8.42
C TYR A 30 2.67 -0.38 -9.39
N GLN A 31 3.09 -1.36 -10.19
CA GLN A 31 2.22 -1.96 -11.19
C GLN A 31 1.06 -2.71 -10.55
N LEU A 32 1.30 -3.37 -9.41
CA LEU A 32 0.25 -4.06 -8.67
C LEU A 32 -0.82 -3.06 -8.19
N ILE A 33 -0.40 -1.93 -7.64
CA ILE A 33 -1.34 -0.89 -7.17
C ILE A 33 -2.08 -0.26 -8.36
N LYS A 34 -1.39 -0.04 -9.48
CA LYS A 34 -2.03 0.50 -10.68
C LYS A 34 -3.15 -0.42 -11.18
N ASN A 35 -3.00 -1.72 -11.03
CA ASN A 35 -3.94 -2.71 -11.54
C ASN A 35 -5.19 -2.92 -10.68
N ILE A 36 -5.27 -2.34 -9.48
CA ILE A 36 -6.39 -2.62 -8.56
C ILE A 36 -7.75 -2.16 -9.10
N THR A 37 -7.78 -1.19 -10.00
CA THR A 37 -9.02 -0.74 -10.65
C THR A 37 -9.36 -1.57 -11.88
N LEU A 38 -8.42 -2.36 -12.39
CA LEU A 38 -8.58 -3.17 -13.60
C LEU A 38 -8.84 -4.64 -13.31
N TYR A 39 -8.18 -5.18 -12.30
CA TYR A 39 -8.22 -6.61 -11.99
C TYR A 39 -8.61 -6.83 -10.53
N LYS A 40 -9.73 -7.50 -10.33
CA LYS A 40 -10.22 -7.82 -8.99
C LYS A 40 -9.22 -8.67 -8.19
N SER A 41 -8.53 -9.59 -8.87
CA SER A 41 -7.53 -10.45 -8.23
C SER A 41 -6.37 -9.65 -7.63
N ASP A 42 -5.94 -8.58 -8.31
CA ASP A 42 -4.87 -7.72 -7.80
C ASP A 42 -5.37 -6.88 -6.63
N LEU A 43 -6.59 -6.39 -6.69
CA LEU A 43 -7.20 -5.68 -5.57
C LEU A 43 -7.29 -6.58 -4.33
N GLU A 44 -7.79 -7.78 -4.48
CA GLU A 44 -7.90 -8.73 -3.37
C GLU A 44 -6.53 -9.08 -2.78
N ARG A 45 -5.53 -9.23 -3.63
CA ARG A 45 -4.15 -9.49 -3.19
C ARG A 45 -3.61 -8.35 -2.34
N VAL A 46 -3.77 -7.12 -2.79
CA VAL A 46 -3.32 -5.93 -2.05
C VAL A 46 -4.06 -5.82 -0.73
N GLN A 47 -5.37 -5.98 -0.75
CA GLN A 47 -6.18 -5.92 0.48
C GLN A 47 -5.72 -6.96 1.50
N TYR A 48 -5.54 -8.20 1.06
CA TYR A 48 -5.13 -9.29 1.95
C TYR A 48 -3.72 -9.07 2.51
N LEU A 49 -2.74 -8.81 1.64
CA LEU A 49 -1.35 -8.67 2.06
C LEU A 49 -1.12 -7.43 2.91
N SER A 50 -1.74 -6.31 2.55
CA SER A 50 -1.62 -5.07 3.31
C SER A 50 -2.19 -5.22 4.71
N ARG A 51 -3.37 -5.82 4.82
CA ARG A 51 -4.01 -6.04 6.11
C ARG A 51 -3.22 -7.02 6.97
N ALA A 52 -2.74 -8.12 6.38
CA ALA A 52 -1.94 -9.11 7.08
C ALA A 52 -0.66 -8.48 7.64
N ALA A 53 0.00 -7.64 6.87
CA ALA A 53 1.20 -6.92 7.32
C ALA A 53 0.87 -5.97 8.47
N SER A 54 -0.17 -5.17 8.31
CA SER A 54 -0.61 -4.22 9.34
C SER A 54 -0.93 -4.93 10.65
N ASP A 55 -1.59 -6.07 10.59
CA ASP A 55 -2.01 -6.82 11.78
C ASP A 55 -0.83 -7.34 12.61
N ILE A 56 0.33 -7.55 12.01
CA ILE A 56 1.52 -8.02 12.74
C ILE A 56 2.60 -6.94 12.89
N GLY A 57 2.24 -5.68 12.65
CA GLY A 57 3.13 -4.56 12.93
C GLY A 57 4.11 -4.21 11.81
N ILE A 58 3.90 -4.71 10.59
CA ILE A 58 4.64 -4.27 9.42
C ILE A 58 3.81 -3.21 8.72
N LYS A 59 4.41 -2.03 8.49
CA LYS A 59 3.69 -0.92 7.86
C LYS A 59 3.60 -1.11 6.35
N PRO A 60 2.40 -1.28 5.78
CA PRO A 60 2.28 -1.35 4.32
C PRO A 60 2.33 0.05 3.71
N VAL A 61 3.01 0.18 2.58
CA VAL A 61 3.09 1.42 1.80
C VAL A 61 2.54 1.12 0.40
N LEU A 62 1.44 1.77 0.05
CA LEU A 62 0.80 1.61 -1.25
C LEU A 62 1.32 2.70 -2.18
N ILE A 63 2.19 2.30 -3.12
CA ILE A 63 2.81 3.21 -4.08
C ILE A 63 1.93 3.33 -5.31
N GLY A 64 1.55 4.56 -5.68
CA GLY A 64 0.79 4.79 -6.90
C GLY A 64 -0.71 4.97 -6.70
N ILE A 65 -1.16 5.28 -5.49
CA ILE A 65 -2.53 5.73 -5.25
C ILE A 65 -2.64 7.16 -5.77
N GLU A 66 -3.24 7.32 -6.93
CA GLU A 66 -3.27 8.60 -7.64
C GLU A 66 -4.67 9.11 -7.95
N THR A 67 -5.71 8.32 -7.66
CA THR A 67 -7.10 8.71 -7.93
C THR A 67 -7.99 8.45 -6.72
N PRO A 68 -9.10 9.22 -6.58
CA PRO A 68 -10.08 8.95 -5.52
C PRO A 68 -10.65 7.53 -5.59
N LEU A 69 -10.84 6.99 -6.79
CA LEU A 69 -11.36 5.63 -6.94
C LEU A 69 -10.40 4.59 -6.35
N GLN A 70 -9.10 4.72 -6.63
CA GLN A 70 -8.10 3.82 -6.03
C GLN A 70 -8.13 3.91 -4.51
N TYR A 71 -8.19 5.12 -3.98
CA TYR A 71 -8.26 5.33 -2.54
C TYR A 71 -9.51 4.67 -1.95
N ASP A 72 -10.68 4.84 -2.57
CA ASP A 72 -11.92 4.25 -2.08
C ASP A 72 -11.85 2.73 -2.01
N LEU A 73 -11.12 2.08 -2.92
CA LEU A 73 -10.98 0.63 -2.94
C LEU A 73 -10.12 0.09 -1.80
N VAL A 74 -9.24 0.90 -1.23
CA VAL A 74 -8.26 0.44 -0.23
C VAL A 74 -8.45 1.05 1.17
N LYS A 75 -9.15 2.15 1.30
CA LYS A 75 -9.21 2.94 2.55
C LYS A 75 -9.67 2.15 3.78
N ASP A 76 -10.60 1.22 3.62
CA ASP A 76 -11.18 0.47 4.73
C ASP A 76 -10.73 -0.98 4.78
N THR A 77 -9.92 -1.42 3.81
CA THR A 77 -9.63 -2.85 3.62
C THR A 77 -8.15 -3.19 3.71
N CYS A 78 -7.27 -2.20 3.71
CA CYS A 78 -5.81 -2.42 3.68
C CYS A 78 -5.13 -2.19 5.03
N GLY A 79 -5.90 -2.06 6.11
CA GLY A 79 -5.33 -1.84 7.44
C GLY A 79 -4.76 -0.43 7.57
N ASP A 80 -3.73 -0.30 8.39
CA ASP A 80 -3.07 0.98 8.68
C ASP A 80 -1.92 1.21 7.68
N PHE A 81 -2.25 1.70 6.49
CA PHE A 81 -1.28 1.88 5.42
C PHE A 81 -0.84 3.33 5.26
N LEU A 82 0.32 3.52 4.60
CA LEU A 82 0.76 4.81 4.09
C LEU A 82 0.63 4.81 2.57
N ALA A 83 0.41 5.98 1.98
CA ALA A 83 0.37 6.13 0.54
C ALA A 83 1.62 6.88 0.06
N GLN A 84 2.14 6.48 -1.11
CA GLN A 84 3.27 7.14 -1.76
C GLN A 84 2.99 7.24 -3.24
N GLY A 85 3.39 8.36 -3.87
CA GLY A 85 3.18 8.58 -5.30
C GLY A 85 3.99 9.75 -5.80
N GLU A 86 3.92 10.01 -7.10
CA GLU A 86 4.66 11.11 -7.73
C GLU A 86 4.21 12.49 -7.25
N LEU A 87 3.01 12.56 -6.68
CA LEU A 87 2.39 13.82 -6.29
C LEU A 87 2.81 14.31 -4.91
N PHE A 88 3.54 13.49 -4.17
CA PHE A 88 4.05 13.87 -2.85
C PHE A 88 5.40 13.19 -2.63
N CYS A 89 6.29 13.90 -1.94
CA CYS A 89 7.70 13.52 -1.83
C CYS A 89 7.97 12.38 -0.84
N SER A 90 7.05 12.12 0.07
CA SER A 90 7.20 11.08 1.09
C SER A 90 5.86 10.40 1.33
N PRO A 91 5.84 9.19 1.91
CA PRO A 91 4.58 8.53 2.25
C PRO A 91 3.72 9.39 3.18
N ILE A 92 2.41 9.42 2.91
CA ILE A 92 1.45 10.21 3.69
C ILE A 92 0.35 9.32 4.26
N GLU A 93 -0.31 9.83 5.28
CA GLU A 93 -1.45 9.14 5.90
C GLU A 93 -2.68 9.22 5.00
N PRO A 94 -3.63 8.26 5.11
CA PRO A 94 -4.84 8.27 4.27
C PRO A 94 -5.63 9.56 4.34
N SER A 95 -5.72 10.21 5.51
CA SER A 95 -6.45 11.47 5.65
C SER A 95 -5.84 12.59 4.81
N GLU A 96 -4.51 12.65 4.74
CA GLU A 96 -3.81 13.62 3.91
C GLU A 96 -3.94 13.28 2.43
N LEU A 97 -3.98 11.99 2.11
CA LEU A 97 -4.13 11.51 0.75
C LEU A 97 -5.45 12.00 0.14
N ILE A 98 -6.57 11.82 0.84
CA ILE A 98 -7.87 12.22 0.29
C ILE A 98 -7.93 13.73 0.06
N THR A 99 -7.34 14.53 0.95
CA THR A 99 -7.26 15.97 0.76
C THR A 99 -6.45 16.34 -0.48
N THR A 100 -5.31 15.69 -0.68
CA THR A 100 -4.44 15.91 -1.84
C THR A 100 -5.15 15.52 -3.13
N LEU A 101 -5.79 14.35 -3.16
CA LEU A 101 -6.51 13.88 -4.35
C LEU A 101 -7.67 14.80 -4.71
N ASN A 102 -8.41 15.29 -3.73
CA ASN A 102 -9.52 16.21 -3.96
C ASN A 102 -9.06 17.54 -4.55
N LYS A 103 -7.92 18.05 -4.13
CA LYS A 103 -7.34 19.27 -4.71
C LYS A 103 -6.97 19.09 -6.17
N MET A 104 -6.52 17.91 -6.55
CA MET A 104 -6.08 17.63 -7.91
C MET A 104 -7.22 17.43 -8.89
N ASN A 105 -8.39 17.04 -8.41
CA ASN A 105 -9.55 16.73 -9.26
C ASN A 105 -10.52 17.94 -9.39
N ARG A 106 -10.06 19.12 -9.05
CA ARG A 106 -10.84 20.35 -9.21
C ARG A 106 -10.64 20.97 -10.57
#